data_499236fbb1e6af0c0077d86f4a8f670b
#
_entry.id   499236fbb1e6af0c0077d86f4a8f670b
#
_cell.length_a   1.000
_cell.length_b   1.000
_cell.length_c   1.000
_cell.angle_alpha   90.00
_cell.angle_beta   90.00
_cell.angle_gamma   90.00
#
_symmetry.space_group_name_H-M   'P 1'
#
loop_
_entity.id
_entity.type
_entity.pdbx_description
1 polymer ?
#
loop_
_entity_poly.entity_id
_entity_poly.type
_entity_poly.pdbx_seq_one_letter_code
_entity_poly.pdbx_strand_id
1 'polypeptide(L)'
;MTDERLSDIVGSAYYVAPEVLRRSYSIEADIWSIGVITYILLSGSRPFWARTESGIFKSILKSDPSFEEAPWPLMSEEAKDFVKRLLTKDRHRRITAAQALSTYLD
;
A
#
# COMPACT_ATOMS: atom_id res chain seq x y z
N MET A 1 4.12 23.60 3.68
CA MET A 1 4.21 23.10 4.35
C MET A 1 4.08 22.35 4.38
N THR A 2 4.51 22.03 3.97
CA THR A 2 4.14 20.94 4.37
C THR A 2 4.46 20.80 5.68
N ASP A 3 3.62 20.61 6.37
CA ASP A 3 3.79 20.21 7.67
C ASP A 3 4.66 19.01 7.68
N GLU A 4 5.60 19.00 8.55
CA GLU A 4 6.51 17.87 8.67
C GLU A 4 5.78 16.59 8.99
N ARG A 5 4.70 16.67 9.75
CA ARG A 5 3.91 15.49 10.06
C ARG A 5 3.25 14.91 8.84
N LEU A 6 2.73 15.77 7.98
CA LEU A 6 2.14 15.31 6.73
C LEU A 6 3.21 14.66 5.86
N SER A 7 4.39 15.26 5.83
CA SER A 7 5.51 14.72 5.08
C SER A 7 5.91 13.35 5.64
N ASP A 8 5.95 13.20 6.95
CA ASP A 8 6.28 11.94 7.59
C ASP A 8 5.25 10.85 7.28
N ILE A 9 3.97 11.24 7.23
CA ILE A 9 2.92 10.27 6.95
C ILE A 9 2.92 9.89 5.47
N VAL A 10 2.96 10.89 4.60
CA VAL A 10 2.84 10.66 3.16
C VAL A 10 4.15 10.20 2.56
N GLY A 11 5.27 10.76 3.03
CA GLY A 11 6.58 10.49 2.48
C GLY A 11 7.39 9.47 3.24
N SER A 12 6.81 8.84 4.27
CA SER A 12 7.58 7.91 5.07
C SER A 12 7.83 6.62 4.29
N ALA A 13 8.88 5.90 4.70
CA ALA A 13 9.27 4.65 4.05
C ALA A 13 8.14 3.64 4.00
N TYR A 14 7.22 3.67 4.98
CA TYR A 14 6.14 2.70 5.05
C TYR A 14 5.13 2.82 3.92
N TYR A 15 5.01 4.00 3.31
CA TYR A 15 3.98 4.28 2.32
C TYR A 15 4.51 4.39 0.90
N VAL A 16 5.81 4.25 0.73
CA VAL A 16 6.47 4.46 -0.56
C VAL A 16 6.23 3.27 -1.48
N ALA A 17 5.76 3.56 -2.68
CA ALA A 17 5.56 2.52 -3.70
C ALA A 17 6.89 2.04 -4.25
N PRO A 18 6.94 0.80 -4.78
CA PRO A 18 8.16 0.27 -5.35
C PRO A 18 8.76 1.12 -6.45
N GLU A 19 7.94 1.69 -7.32
CA GLU A 19 8.45 2.52 -8.42
C GLU A 19 9.08 3.82 -7.94
N VAL A 20 8.65 4.33 -6.77
CA VAL A 20 9.26 5.52 -6.18
C VAL A 20 10.68 5.20 -5.74
N LEU A 21 10.89 4.01 -5.19
CA LEU A 21 12.21 3.55 -4.79
C LEU A 21 13.13 3.39 -5.99
N ARG A 22 12.56 3.17 -7.17
CA ARG A 22 13.31 3.07 -8.42
C ARG A 22 13.39 4.39 -9.15
N ARG A 23 12.93 5.47 -8.50
CA ARG A 23 12.95 6.83 -9.04
C ARG A 23 12.16 6.97 -10.34
N SER A 24 11.09 6.18 -10.45
CA SER A 24 10.22 6.22 -11.61
C SER A 24 8.79 6.13 -11.09
N TYR A 25 8.13 7.27 -10.97
CA TYR A 25 6.79 7.24 -10.40
C TYR A 25 5.87 8.25 -11.06
N SER A 26 4.58 8.00 -10.89
CA SER A 26 3.51 8.83 -11.40
C SER A 26 2.31 8.64 -10.47
N ILE A 27 1.11 8.89 -10.99
CA ILE A 27 -0.10 8.81 -10.17
C ILE A 27 -0.33 7.43 -9.56
N GLU A 28 0.21 6.37 -10.17
CA GLU A 28 0.06 5.02 -9.61
C GLU A 28 0.68 4.90 -8.22
N ALA A 29 1.67 5.72 -7.89
CA ALA A 29 2.26 5.71 -6.57
C ALA A 29 1.26 6.16 -5.50
N ASP A 30 0.34 7.05 -5.84
CA ASP A 30 -0.69 7.48 -4.91
C ASP A 30 -1.67 6.35 -4.60
N ILE A 31 -1.98 5.53 -5.60
CA ILE A 31 -2.86 4.38 -5.40
C ILE A 31 -2.19 3.39 -4.43
N TRP A 32 -0.89 3.17 -4.57
CA TRP A 32 -0.15 2.32 -3.64
C TRP A 32 -0.24 2.86 -2.21
N SER A 33 -0.01 4.17 -2.03
CA SER A 33 -0.06 4.78 -0.70
C SER A 33 -1.45 4.63 -0.07
N ILE A 34 -2.50 4.78 -0.87
CA ILE A 34 -3.86 4.54 -0.41
C ILE A 34 -4.01 3.09 0.04
N GLY A 35 -3.42 2.16 -0.70
CA GLY A 35 -3.45 0.75 -0.33
C GLY A 35 -2.79 0.48 1.02
N VAL A 36 -1.64 1.10 1.26
CA VAL A 36 -0.95 0.95 2.55
C VAL A 36 -1.83 1.49 3.68
N ILE A 37 -2.39 2.68 3.49
CA ILE A 37 -3.25 3.29 4.49
C ILE A 37 -4.48 2.41 4.74
N THR A 38 -5.09 1.90 3.69
CA THR A 38 -6.26 1.04 3.80
C THR A 38 -5.92 -0.24 4.57
N TYR A 39 -4.78 -0.85 4.26
CA TYR A 39 -4.33 -2.04 4.96
C TYR A 39 -4.21 -1.77 6.46
N ILE A 40 -3.59 -0.65 6.82
CA ILE A 40 -3.39 -0.28 8.22
C ILE A 40 -4.73 -0.02 8.91
N LEU A 41 -5.63 0.69 8.24
CA LEU A 41 -6.93 1.02 8.83
C LEU A 41 -7.77 -0.23 9.08
N LEU A 42 -7.67 -1.21 8.20
CA LEU A 42 -8.46 -2.44 8.34
C LEU A 42 -7.85 -3.42 9.33
N SER A 43 -6.54 -3.48 9.40
CA SER A 43 -5.86 -4.52 10.19
C SER A 43 -5.19 -4.03 11.46
N GLY A 44 -4.88 -2.73 11.51
CA GLY A 44 -4.10 -2.19 12.62
C GLY A 44 -2.62 -2.47 12.52
N SER A 45 -2.17 -3.08 11.42
CA SER A 45 -0.77 -3.45 11.23
C SER A 45 -0.26 -2.92 9.90
N ARG A 46 1.04 -2.74 9.81
CA ARG A 46 1.67 -2.28 8.57
C ARG A 46 1.88 -3.44 7.62
N PRO A 47 1.64 -3.26 6.32
CA PRO A 47 1.85 -4.34 5.35
C PRO A 47 3.32 -4.66 5.15
N PHE A 48 4.20 -3.67 5.31
CA PHE A 48 5.65 -3.84 5.18
C PHE A 48 6.31 -3.24 6.39
N TRP A 49 7.19 -4.03 7.01
CA TRP A 49 7.84 -3.57 8.24
C TRP A 49 9.22 -4.19 8.38
N ALA A 50 10.14 -3.41 8.95
CA ALA A 50 11.47 -3.88 9.31
C ALA A 50 12.04 -2.92 10.34
N ARG A 51 13.15 -3.31 10.96
CA ARG A 51 13.77 -2.49 11.99
C ARG A 51 14.52 -1.29 11.42
N THR A 52 14.92 -1.36 10.16
CA THR A 52 15.66 -0.28 9.52
C THR A 52 14.91 0.18 8.29
N GLU A 53 15.19 1.42 7.87
CA GLU A 53 14.57 1.96 6.67
C GLU A 53 14.94 1.15 5.44
N SER A 54 16.20 0.74 5.34
CA SER A 54 16.61 -0.07 4.20
C SER A 54 15.91 -1.43 4.19
N GLY A 55 15.64 -1.98 5.36
CA GLY A 55 14.88 -3.23 5.48
C GLY A 55 13.44 -3.06 5.03
N ILE A 56 12.83 -1.90 5.34
CA ILE A 56 11.48 -1.61 4.88
C ILE A 56 11.45 -1.51 3.36
N PHE A 57 12.43 -0.82 2.77
CA PHE A 57 12.51 -0.71 1.32
C PHE A 57 12.67 -2.08 0.66
N LYS A 58 13.50 -2.93 1.24
CA LYS A 58 13.70 -4.28 0.72
C LYS A 58 12.40 -5.07 0.79
N SER A 59 11.66 -4.93 1.89
CA SER A 59 10.38 -5.61 2.05
C SER A 59 9.38 -5.16 0.99
N ILE A 60 9.31 -3.84 0.74
CA ILE A 60 8.41 -3.31 -0.28
C ILE A 60 8.72 -3.87 -1.65
N LEU A 61 9.99 -4.02 -1.97
CA LEU A 61 10.40 -4.49 -3.28
C LEU A 61 10.25 -5.99 -3.47
N LYS A 62 10.38 -6.77 -2.40
CA LYS A 62 10.53 -8.22 -2.52
C LYS A 62 9.51 -9.06 -1.76
N SER A 63 8.79 -8.49 -0.83
CA SER A 63 7.85 -9.25 -0.01
C SER A 63 6.42 -8.88 -0.35
N ASP A 64 5.50 -9.78 -0.05
CA ASP A 64 4.08 -9.50 -0.18
C ASP A 64 3.48 -9.27 1.20
N PRO A 65 2.45 -8.42 1.32
CA PRO A 65 1.81 -8.22 2.60
C PRO A 65 1.05 -9.47 3.03
N SER A 66 0.96 -9.68 4.34
CA SER A 66 0.25 -10.84 4.87
C SER A 66 -1.25 -10.55 5.00
N PHE A 67 -2.05 -11.53 4.63
CA PHE A 67 -3.51 -11.49 4.83
C PHE A 67 -3.96 -12.69 5.65
N GLU A 68 -3.01 -13.35 6.33
CA GLU A 68 -3.31 -14.57 7.06
C GLU A 68 -3.53 -14.33 8.53
N GLU A 69 -3.01 -13.24 9.08
CA GLU A 69 -3.14 -12.93 10.49
C GLU A 69 -4.44 -12.17 10.77
N ALA A 70 -4.94 -12.32 11.99
CA ALA A 70 -6.15 -11.61 12.40
C ALA A 70 -5.94 -10.11 12.22
N PRO A 71 -6.94 -9.34 11.81
CA PRO A 71 -8.34 -9.75 11.58
C PRO A 71 -8.66 -10.18 10.15
N TRP A 72 -7.65 -10.35 9.29
CA TRP A 72 -7.88 -10.64 7.86
C TRP A 72 -8.77 -11.86 7.61
N PRO A 73 -8.60 -12.98 8.35
CA PRO A 73 -9.48 -14.14 8.08
C PRO A 73 -10.94 -13.87 8.32
N LEU A 74 -11.28 -12.84 9.10
CA LEU A 74 -12.66 -12.47 9.38
C LEU A 74 -13.24 -11.50 8.38
N MET A 75 -12.43 -11.00 7.46
CA MET A 75 -12.87 -10.03 6.46
C MET A 75 -13.31 -10.73 5.19
N SER A 76 -14.15 -10.04 4.41
CA SER A 76 -14.62 -10.59 3.15
C SER A 76 -13.47 -10.77 2.18
N GLU A 77 -13.65 -11.71 1.24
CA GLU A 77 -12.66 -11.90 0.18
C GLU A 77 -12.56 -10.68 -0.70
N GLU A 78 -13.68 -9.98 -0.88
CA GLU A 78 -13.70 -8.75 -1.67
C GLU A 78 -12.83 -7.66 -1.07
N ALA A 79 -12.86 -7.50 0.25
CA ALA A 79 -12.04 -6.50 0.93
C ALA A 79 -10.57 -6.84 0.78
N LYS A 80 -10.21 -8.11 0.98
CA LYS A 80 -8.83 -8.55 0.84
C LYS A 80 -8.34 -8.37 -0.59
N ASP A 81 -9.15 -8.74 -1.56
CA ASP A 81 -8.80 -8.63 -2.97
C ASP A 81 -8.58 -7.16 -3.36
N PHE A 82 -9.45 -6.28 -2.87
CA PHE A 82 -9.33 -4.85 -3.15
C PHE A 82 -7.98 -4.31 -2.67
N VAL A 83 -7.59 -4.64 -1.44
CA VAL A 83 -6.32 -4.18 -0.90
C VAL A 83 -5.15 -4.78 -1.69
N LYS A 84 -5.25 -6.06 -2.07
CA LYS A 84 -4.21 -6.69 -2.89
C LYS A 84 -4.01 -5.96 -4.21
N ARG A 85 -5.10 -5.53 -4.83
CA ARG A 85 -5.02 -4.80 -6.10
C ARG A 85 -4.38 -3.43 -5.93
N LEU A 86 -4.63 -2.77 -4.80
CA LEU A 86 -4.01 -1.49 -4.49
C LEU A 86 -2.51 -1.66 -4.26
N LEU A 87 -2.11 -2.79 -3.70
CA LEU A 87 -0.72 -3.08 -3.33
C LEU A 87 -0.02 -3.98 -4.34
N THR A 88 -0.43 -3.94 -5.59
CA THR A 88 0.26 -4.64 -6.67
C THR A 88 1.56 -3.91 -6.97
N LYS A 89 2.69 -4.63 -6.95
CA LYS A 89 4.00 -4.01 -7.07
C LYS A 89 4.26 -3.42 -8.46
N ASP A 90 3.78 -4.09 -9.51
CA ASP A 90 3.91 -3.58 -10.87
C ASP A 90 2.86 -2.49 -11.07
N ARG A 91 3.32 -1.23 -11.22
CA ARG A 91 2.41 -0.11 -11.35
C ARG A 91 1.48 -0.20 -12.56
N HIS A 92 1.93 -0.89 -13.60
CA HIS A 92 1.13 -1.03 -14.82
C HIS A 92 0.00 -2.04 -14.65
N ARG A 93 0.12 -2.91 -13.66
CA ARG A 93 -0.92 -3.89 -13.33
C ARG A 93 -1.74 -3.47 -12.11
N ARG A 94 -1.32 -2.41 -11.43
CA ARG A 94 -2.01 -1.92 -10.25
C ARG A 94 -3.35 -1.33 -10.67
N ILE A 95 -4.36 -1.52 -9.83
CA ILE A 95 -5.69 -0.97 -10.07
C ILE A 95 -5.58 0.55 -10.22
N THR A 96 -6.34 1.12 -11.17
CA THR A 96 -6.38 2.58 -11.36
C THR A 96 -7.42 3.19 -10.43
N ALA A 97 -7.37 4.51 -10.29
CA ALA A 97 -8.36 5.23 -9.50
C ALA A 97 -9.77 4.99 -10.04
N ALA A 98 -9.93 4.98 -11.36
CA ALA A 98 -11.23 4.73 -11.98
C ALA A 98 -11.73 3.33 -11.67
N GLN A 99 -10.85 2.33 -11.75
CA GLN A 99 -11.20 0.94 -11.44
C GLN A 99 -11.54 0.78 -9.96
N ALA A 100 -10.79 1.45 -9.09
CA ALA A 100 -11.04 1.38 -7.65
C ALA A 100 -12.40 1.99 -7.32
N LEU A 101 -12.72 3.12 -7.93
CA LEU A 101 -14.02 3.77 -7.73
C LEU A 101 -15.15 2.90 -8.22
N SER A 102 -14.99 2.28 -9.38
CA SER A 102 -15.99 1.38 -9.93
C SER A 102 -16.25 0.20 -9.00
N THR A 103 -15.19 -0.37 -8.42
CA THR A 103 -15.33 -1.46 -7.47
C THR A 103 -16.11 -1.03 -6.23
N TYR A 104 -15.82 0.16 -5.75
CA TYR A 104 -16.49 0.68 -4.57
C TYR A 104 -17.98 0.92 -4.82
N LEU A 105 -18.33 1.40 -6.00
CA LEU A 105 -19.71 1.72 -6.32
C LEU A 105 -20.56 0.49 -6.65
N ASP A 106 -19.92 -0.61 -7.04
CA ASP A 106 -20.62 -1.85 -7.28
C ASP A 106 -20.99 -2.52 -5.97
#